data_61e13e055d2d7f25d6cd324b038d799e
#
_entry.id   61e13e055d2d7f25d6cd324b038d799e
#
_cell.length_a   1.000
_cell.length_b   1.000
_cell.length_c   1.000
_cell.angle_alpha   90.00
_cell.angle_beta   90.00
_cell.angle_gamma   90.00
#
_symmetry.space_group_name_H-M   'P 1'
#
loop_
_entity.id
_entity.type
_entity.pdbx_description
1 polymer ?
#
loop_
_entity_poly.entity_id
_entity_poly.type
_entity_poly.pdbx_seq_one_letter_code
_entity_poly.pdbx_strand_id
1 'polypeptide(L)'
;MKELINKIRKSRIFSLICILLFISICFGTGAAAAYINHESDPTDVASNYFRAFVAMDYNKMYSYIDKEGAYVEKTLYTKKMENLRKQYTIDSYDINKPETKDGQKSVTIKCKNEETGKTKDFVVKITSKRKGLNIVPDFYVNIDDILTNNFQVTLPAGNELQLNGITITNSNAKVSKNSSGQEVYLFNKTLKGNYKAVATNASYAMVKTLN
;
A
#
# COMPACT_ATOMS: atom_id res chain seq x y z
N MET A 1 -0.28 1.97 59.74
CA MET A 1 -0.52 1.85 58.28
C MET A 1 -2.00 1.70 57.92
N LYS A 2 -2.76 0.77 58.53
CA LYS A 2 -4.22 0.58 58.23
C LYS A 2 -5.08 1.82 58.53
N GLU A 3 -4.81 2.57 59.60
CA GLU A 3 -5.55 3.81 59.93
C GLU A 3 -5.30 4.94 58.90
N LEU A 4 -4.08 5.08 58.40
CA LEU A 4 -3.75 6.06 57.40
C LEU A 4 -4.49 5.79 56.08
N ILE A 5 -4.55 4.52 55.67
CA ILE A 5 -5.29 4.07 54.48
C ILE A 5 -6.79 4.34 54.61
N ASN A 6 -7.36 4.08 55.81
CA ASN A 6 -8.78 4.35 56.06
C ASN A 6 -9.10 5.85 56.09
N LYS A 7 -8.17 6.70 56.58
CA LYS A 7 -8.33 8.15 56.61
C LYS A 7 -8.25 8.77 55.20
N ILE A 8 -7.36 8.24 54.35
CA ILE A 8 -7.25 8.63 52.92
C ILE A 8 -8.51 8.21 52.16
N ARG A 9 -9.02 6.99 52.39
CA ARG A 9 -10.22 6.45 51.75
C ARG A 9 -11.51 7.24 52.08
N LYS A 10 -11.58 7.93 53.24
CA LYS A 10 -12.68 8.83 53.62
C LYS A 10 -12.48 10.28 53.14
N SER A 11 -11.35 10.62 52.57
CA SER A 11 -11.07 11.96 52.11
C SER A 11 -11.83 12.26 50.79
N ARG A 12 -12.55 13.39 50.77
CA ARG A 12 -13.17 13.91 49.54
C ARG A 12 -12.15 14.09 48.41
N ILE A 13 -10.89 14.37 48.77
CA ILE A 13 -9.75 14.50 47.82
C ILE A 13 -9.46 13.16 47.15
N PHE A 14 -9.47 12.03 47.86
CA PHE A 14 -9.26 10.71 47.29
C PHE A 14 -10.39 10.35 46.32
N SER A 15 -11.64 10.66 46.66
CA SER A 15 -12.78 10.47 45.74
C SER A 15 -12.64 11.31 44.45
N LEU A 16 -12.21 12.56 44.59
CA LEU A 16 -11.93 13.43 43.44
C LEU A 16 -10.80 12.89 42.54
N ILE A 17 -9.71 12.41 43.14
CA ILE A 17 -8.59 11.80 42.37
C ILE A 17 -9.07 10.54 41.63
N CYS A 18 -9.87 9.67 42.26
CA CYS A 18 -10.43 8.50 41.62
C CYS A 18 -11.36 8.86 40.45
N ILE A 19 -12.19 9.89 40.62
CA ILE A 19 -13.07 10.39 39.53
C ILE A 19 -12.25 10.94 38.38
N LEU A 20 -11.22 11.75 38.64
CA LEU A 20 -10.34 12.29 37.61
C LEU A 20 -9.58 11.19 36.86
N LEU A 21 -9.07 10.19 37.57
CA LEU A 21 -8.43 9.03 36.94
C LEU A 21 -9.41 8.23 36.08
N PHE A 22 -10.62 8.01 36.55
CA PHE A 22 -11.66 7.30 35.80
C PHE A 22 -12.06 8.07 34.53
N ILE A 23 -12.24 9.39 34.65
CA ILE A 23 -12.49 10.26 33.49
C ILE A 23 -11.34 10.21 32.50
N SER A 24 -10.08 10.30 32.97
CA SER A 24 -8.90 10.23 32.09
C SER A 24 -8.80 8.88 31.36
N ILE A 25 -9.13 7.78 32.04
CA ILE A 25 -9.16 6.45 31.43
C ILE A 25 -10.28 6.38 30.36
N CYS A 26 -11.48 6.86 30.68
CA CYS A 26 -12.61 6.85 29.77
C CYS A 26 -12.35 7.72 28.53
N PHE A 27 -11.79 8.92 28.71
CA PHE A 27 -11.42 9.78 27.57
C PHE A 27 -10.26 9.19 26.77
N GLY A 28 -9.23 8.65 27.44
CA GLY A 28 -8.09 8.02 26.78
C GLY A 28 -8.50 6.79 25.96
N THR A 29 -9.34 5.93 26.52
CA THR A 29 -9.83 4.73 25.81
C THR A 29 -10.81 5.09 24.69
N GLY A 30 -11.67 6.09 24.89
CA GLY A 30 -12.57 6.57 23.84
C GLY A 30 -11.82 7.19 22.66
N ALA A 31 -10.83 8.03 22.90
CA ALA A 31 -9.99 8.62 21.88
C ALA A 31 -9.14 7.55 21.15
N ALA A 32 -8.56 6.61 21.88
CA ALA A 32 -7.81 5.50 21.31
C ALA A 32 -8.70 4.58 20.48
N ALA A 33 -9.91 4.26 20.92
CA ALA A 33 -10.86 3.47 20.15
C ALA A 33 -11.33 4.18 18.88
N ALA A 34 -11.56 5.49 18.93
CA ALA A 34 -11.91 6.29 17.75
C ALA A 34 -10.74 6.36 16.75
N TYR A 35 -9.52 6.54 17.24
CA TYR A 35 -8.30 6.54 16.42
C TYR A 35 -8.08 5.17 15.76
N ILE A 36 -8.18 4.08 16.52
CA ILE A 36 -8.06 2.71 16.02
C ILE A 36 -9.11 2.42 14.94
N ASN A 37 -10.37 2.81 15.16
CA ASN A 37 -11.44 2.58 14.19
C ASN A 37 -11.24 3.39 12.90
N HIS A 38 -10.72 4.61 13.00
CA HIS A 38 -10.48 5.48 11.84
C HIS A 38 -9.32 4.95 10.98
N GLU A 39 -8.19 4.57 11.59
CA GLU A 39 -7.03 4.04 10.85
C GLU A 39 -7.22 2.58 10.38
N SER A 40 -8.16 1.86 10.97
CA SER A 40 -8.47 0.48 10.58
C SER A 40 -9.57 0.36 9.54
N ASP A 41 -10.13 1.47 9.02
CA ASP A 41 -11.16 1.40 7.98
C ASP A 41 -10.52 1.32 6.58
N PRO A 42 -10.69 0.19 5.87
CA PRO A 42 -10.22 0.04 4.50
C PRO A 42 -10.85 1.04 3.52
N THR A 43 -12.03 1.61 3.86
CA THR A 43 -12.71 2.64 3.07
C THR A 43 -11.87 3.92 3.00
N ASP A 44 -11.20 4.29 4.09
CA ASP A 44 -10.37 5.49 4.13
C ASP A 44 -9.16 5.37 3.18
N VAL A 45 -8.49 4.22 3.17
CA VAL A 45 -7.37 3.95 2.25
C VAL A 45 -7.85 3.98 0.80
N ALA A 46 -8.97 3.31 0.49
CA ALA A 46 -9.54 3.31 -0.85
C ALA A 46 -9.98 4.71 -1.29
N SER A 47 -10.64 5.46 -0.39
CA SER A 47 -11.10 6.84 -0.64
C SER A 47 -9.92 7.78 -0.91
N ASN A 48 -8.89 7.73 -0.07
CA ASN A 48 -7.70 8.58 -0.22
C ASN A 48 -6.91 8.23 -1.49
N TYR A 49 -6.78 6.94 -1.80
CA TYR A 49 -6.18 6.48 -3.05
C TYR A 49 -6.95 6.99 -4.27
N PHE A 50 -8.29 6.87 -4.26
CA PHE A 50 -9.13 7.33 -5.35
C PHE A 50 -9.15 8.87 -5.48
N ARG A 51 -9.17 9.61 -4.35
CA ARG A 51 -9.03 11.08 -4.38
C ARG A 51 -7.71 11.50 -5.02
N ALA A 52 -6.62 10.81 -4.71
CA ALA A 52 -5.34 11.04 -5.36
C ALA A 52 -5.40 10.74 -6.88
N PHE A 53 -6.14 9.69 -7.28
CA PHE A 53 -6.40 9.37 -8.69
C PHE A 53 -7.18 10.48 -9.41
N VAL A 54 -8.23 11.00 -8.81
CA VAL A 54 -9.02 12.13 -9.35
C VAL A 54 -8.15 13.39 -9.47
N ALA A 55 -7.37 13.68 -8.44
CA ALA A 55 -6.44 14.82 -8.40
C ALA A 55 -5.18 14.63 -9.27
N MET A 56 -5.01 13.47 -9.93
CA MET A 56 -3.81 13.11 -10.71
C MET A 56 -2.51 13.15 -9.88
N ASP A 57 -2.62 13.02 -8.56
CA ASP A 57 -1.47 12.89 -7.66
C ASP A 57 -1.00 11.43 -7.57
N TYR A 58 -0.33 10.97 -8.63
CA TYR A 58 0.13 9.58 -8.73
C TYR A 58 1.26 9.26 -7.74
N ASN A 59 1.97 10.28 -7.25
CA ASN A 59 2.96 10.10 -6.18
C ASN A 59 2.27 9.71 -4.87
N LYS A 60 1.17 10.35 -4.55
CA LYS A 60 0.35 10.03 -3.39
C LYS A 60 -0.32 8.67 -3.55
N MET A 61 -0.83 8.34 -4.75
CA MET A 61 -1.32 6.98 -5.04
C MET A 61 -0.26 5.92 -4.77
N TYR A 62 0.99 6.15 -5.21
CA TYR A 62 2.12 5.24 -5.00
C TYR A 62 2.45 5.01 -3.51
N SER A 63 2.11 5.94 -2.63
CA SER A 63 2.32 5.78 -1.18
C SER A 63 1.32 4.82 -0.53
N TYR A 64 0.14 4.63 -1.10
CA TYR A 64 -0.90 3.75 -0.57
C TYR A 64 -0.78 2.29 -1.00
N ILE A 65 0.01 1.97 -2.04
CA ILE A 65 0.08 0.60 -2.57
C ILE A 65 0.97 -0.32 -1.73
N ASP A 66 0.59 -1.59 -1.71
CA ASP A 66 1.44 -2.65 -1.19
C ASP A 66 2.59 -2.95 -2.15
N LYS A 67 3.83 -2.78 -1.67
CA LYS A 67 5.06 -3.03 -2.44
C LYS A 67 5.89 -4.18 -1.87
N GLU A 68 5.40 -4.85 -0.83
CA GLU A 68 6.17 -5.90 -0.17
C GLU A 68 6.37 -7.10 -1.09
N GLY A 69 7.62 -7.52 -1.22
CA GLY A 69 8.00 -8.63 -2.09
C GLY A 69 7.85 -8.36 -3.59
N ALA A 70 7.58 -7.11 -4.00
CA ALA A 70 7.42 -6.71 -5.38
C ALA A 70 8.37 -5.58 -5.78
N TYR A 71 8.93 -5.68 -6.97
CA TYR A 71 9.63 -4.56 -7.61
C TYR A 71 8.62 -3.70 -8.37
N VAL A 72 8.29 -2.55 -7.79
CA VAL A 72 7.34 -1.58 -8.38
C VAL A 72 8.09 -0.28 -8.66
N GLU A 73 8.52 -0.10 -9.88
CA GLU A 73 9.20 1.12 -10.31
C GLU A 73 8.19 2.27 -10.39
N LYS A 74 8.52 3.37 -9.70
CA LYS A 74 7.59 4.48 -9.45
C LYS A 74 7.17 5.20 -10.73
N THR A 75 8.11 5.45 -11.64
CA THR A 75 7.83 6.16 -12.90
C THR A 75 6.91 5.34 -13.79
N LEU A 76 7.14 4.02 -13.86
CA LEU A 76 6.31 3.11 -14.63
C LEU A 76 4.89 3.01 -14.03
N TYR A 77 4.79 2.95 -12.70
CA TYR A 77 3.50 2.99 -12.00
C TYR A 77 2.73 4.28 -12.29
N THR A 78 3.39 5.43 -12.16
CA THR A 78 2.81 6.75 -12.45
C THR A 78 2.24 6.80 -13.88
N LYS A 79 3.05 6.40 -14.87
CA LYS A 79 2.61 6.36 -16.29
C LYS A 79 1.42 5.42 -16.52
N LYS A 80 1.39 4.29 -15.81
CA LYS A 80 0.26 3.35 -15.88
C LYS A 80 -1.02 3.94 -15.30
N MET A 81 -0.93 4.63 -14.16
CA MET A 81 -2.09 5.30 -13.53
C MET A 81 -2.56 6.51 -14.34
N GLU A 82 -1.65 7.27 -14.95
CA GLU A 82 -1.97 8.34 -15.88
C GLU A 82 -2.78 7.81 -17.09
N ASN A 83 -2.34 6.71 -17.70
CA ASN A 83 -3.06 6.08 -18.81
C ASN A 83 -4.43 5.52 -18.38
N LEU A 84 -4.52 4.98 -17.16
CA LEU A 84 -5.79 4.54 -16.60
C LEU A 84 -6.73 5.74 -16.38
N ARG A 85 -6.22 6.88 -15.88
CA ARG A 85 -7.03 8.08 -15.62
C ARG A 85 -7.70 8.62 -16.89
N LYS A 86 -7.04 8.53 -18.04
CA LYS A 86 -7.59 8.94 -19.35
C LYS A 86 -8.83 8.14 -19.77
N GLN A 87 -9.07 6.96 -19.16
CA GLN A 87 -10.24 6.12 -19.45
C GLN A 87 -11.46 6.46 -18.60
N TYR A 88 -11.35 7.44 -17.70
CA TYR A 88 -12.41 7.84 -16.78
C TYR A 88 -12.76 9.32 -16.98
N THR A 89 -14.03 9.59 -17.28
CA THR A 89 -14.64 10.91 -17.11
C THR A 89 -15.37 10.87 -15.76
N ILE A 90 -14.98 11.72 -14.82
CA ILE A 90 -15.46 11.68 -13.44
C ILE A 90 -15.96 13.08 -13.08
N ASP A 91 -17.26 13.26 -13.06
CA ASP A 91 -17.91 14.50 -12.63
C ASP A 91 -18.36 14.38 -11.17
N SER A 92 -18.86 13.20 -10.79
CA SER A 92 -19.20 12.85 -9.42
C SER A 92 -18.90 11.38 -9.14
N TYR A 93 -18.85 10.98 -7.86
CA TYR A 93 -18.61 9.60 -7.48
C TYR A 93 -19.19 9.26 -6.11
N ASP A 94 -19.59 7.99 -5.95
CA ASP A 94 -20.06 7.41 -4.70
C ASP A 94 -19.12 6.28 -4.26
N ILE A 95 -18.77 6.26 -2.98
CA ILE A 95 -17.91 5.24 -2.38
C ILE A 95 -18.78 4.24 -1.65
N ASN A 96 -18.78 3.00 -2.10
CA ASN A 96 -19.53 1.93 -1.48
C ASN A 96 -18.86 1.45 -0.18
N LYS A 97 -19.62 0.74 0.65
CA LYS A 97 -19.05 0.02 1.80
C LYS A 97 -18.09 -1.07 1.32
N PRO A 98 -17.07 -1.42 2.14
CA PRO A 98 -16.17 -2.51 1.82
C PRO A 98 -16.91 -3.84 1.70
N GLU A 99 -16.56 -4.61 0.70
CA GLU A 99 -17.05 -5.97 0.50
C GLU A 99 -15.89 -6.96 0.59
N THR A 100 -16.16 -8.16 1.07
CA THR A 100 -15.19 -9.26 1.08
C THR A 100 -15.72 -10.39 0.22
N LYS A 101 -15.00 -10.67 -0.87
CA LYS A 101 -15.30 -11.78 -1.77
C LYS A 101 -14.05 -12.65 -1.93
N ASP A 102 -14.21 -13.96 -1.75
CA ASP A 102 -13.13 -14.95 -1.86
C ASP A 102 -11.88 -14.59 -1.00
N GLY A 103 -12.13 -14.04 0.20
CA GLY A 103 -11.07 -13.59 1.11
C GLY A 103 -10.40 -12.27 0.73
N GLN A 104 -10.72 -11.68 -0.42
CA GLN A 104 -10.22 -10.39 -0.87
C GLN A 104 -11.19 -9.27 -0.48
N LYS A 105 -10.72 -8.31 0.31
CA LYS A 105 -11.47 -7.10 0.64
C LYS A 105 -11.34 -6.08 -0.50
N SER A 106 -12.45 -5.46 -0.89
CA SER A 106 -12.48 -4.42 -1.93
C SER A 106 -13.49 -3.33 -1.61
N VAL A 107 -13.24 -2.14 -2.15
CA VAL A 107 -14.15 -1.00 -2.11
C VAL A 107 -14.46 -0.60 -3.56
N THR A 108 -15.72 -0.62 -3.91
CA THR A 108 -16.18 -0.17 -5.23
C THR A 108 -16.56 1.29 -5.18
N ILE A 109 -16.02 2.08 -6.09
CA ILE A 109 -16.31 3.50 -6.26
C ILE A 109 -16.99 3.69 -7.59
N LYS A 110 -18.24 4.14 -7.55
CA LYS A 110 -19.05 4.39 -8.75
C LYS A 110 -18.79 5.78 -9.28
N CYS A 111 -18.06 5.88 -10.38
CA CYS A 111 -17.79 7.13 -11.09
C CYS A 111 -18.93 7.41 -12.05
N LYS A 112 -19.46 8.64 -12.05
CA LYS A 112 -20.54 9.07 -12.91
C LYS A 112 -20.08 10.17 -13.85
N ASN A 113 -20.45 10.06 -15.12
CA ASN A 113 -20.39 11.14 -16.09
C ASN A 113 -21.79 11.79 -16.15
N GLU A 114 -21.90 13.07 -15.79
CA GLU A 114 -23.19 13.76 -15.70
C GLU A 114 -23.78 14.10 -17.06
N GLU A 115 -22.94 14.40 -18.06
CA GLU A 115 -23.41 14.69 -19.43
C GLU A 115 -24.06 13.48 -20.09
N THR A 116 -23.49 12.29 -19.90
CA THR A 116 -23.95 11.07 -20.56
C THR A 116 -24.82 10.20 -19.66
N GLY A 117 -24.87 10.47 -18.35
CA GLY A 117 -25.50 9.64 -17.33
C GLY A 117 -24.83 8.28 -17.12
N LYS A 118 -23.72 7.99 -17.82
CA LYS A 118 -23.01 6.69 -17.71
C LYS A 118 -22.27 6.59 -16.40
N THR A 119 -22.27 5.38 -15.85
CA THR A 119 -21.48 5.03 -14.66
C THR A 119 -20.38 4.05 -15.01
N LYS A 120 -19.24 4.15 -14.33
CA LYS A 120 -18.12 3.20 -14.44
C LYS A 120 -17.56 2.92 -13.05
N ASP A 121 -17.41 1.65 -12.72
CA ASP A 121 -16.88 1.25 -11.44
C ASP A 121 -15.35 1.33 -11.42
N PHE A 122 -14.81 1.88 -10.33
CA PHE A 122 -13.39 1.84 -9.98
C PHE A 122 -13.25 0.99 -8.72
N VAL A 123 -12.71 -0.21 -8.87
CA VAL A 123 -12.59 -1.17 -7.77
C VAL A 123 -11.19 -1.07 -7.15
N VAL A 124 -11.14 -0.80 -5.85
CA VAL A 124 -9.90 -0.77 -5.06
C VAL A 124 -9.83 -2.02 -4.20
N LYS A 125 -8.92 -2.93 -4.52
CA LYS A 125 -8.63 -4.10 -3.69
C LYS A 125 -7.74 -3.68 -2.52
N ILE A 126 -8.03 -4.19 -1.33
CA ILE A 126 -7.35 -3.81 -0.10
C ILE A 126 -6.69 -5.05 0.52
N THR A 127 -5.43 -4.92 0.87
CA THR A 127 -4.73 -5.90 1.72
C THR A 127 -4.48 -5.31 3.10
N SER A 128 -4.47 -6.16 4.12
CA SER A 128 -4.15 -5.77 5.49
C SER A 128 -2.88 -6.46 5.95
N LYS A 129 -2.01 -5.73 6.64
CA LYS A 129 -0.77 -6.25 7.21
C LYS A 129 -0.66 -5.86 8.67
N ARG A 130 -0.21 -6.80 9.48
CA ARG A 130 0.15 -6.53 10.87
C ARG A 130 1.66 -6.42 10.97
N LYS A 131 2.16 -5.29 11.46
CA LYS A 131 3.59 -5.08 11.73
C LYS A 131 3.87 -5.25 13.22
N GLY A 132 4.69 -6.24 13.55
CA GLY A 132 5.11 -6.49 14.92
C GLY A 132 3.96 -6.80 15.87
N LEU A 133 3.95 -6.13 17.03
CA LEU A 133 2.91 -6.27 18.07
C LEU A 133 1.70 -5.35 17.86
N ASN A 134 1.58 -4.70 16.73
CA ASN A 134 0.44 -3.81 16.47
C ASN A 134 -0.86 -4.59 16.42
N ILE A 135 -1.80 -4.19 17.28
CA ILE A 135 -3.15 -4.77 17.37
C ILE A 135 -3.95 -4.39 16.12
N VAL A 136 -3.70 -3.18 15.60
CA VAL A 136 -4.38 -2.63 14.43
C VAL A 136 -3.57 -2.94 13.17
N PRO A 137 -4.19 -3.55 12.14
CA PRO A 137 -3.52 -3.79 10.88
C PRO A 137 -3.39 -2.49 10.08
N ASP A 138 -2.26 -2.32 9.39
CA ASP A 138 -2.12 -1.32 8.33
C ASP A 138 -2.84 -1.80 7.08
N PHE A 139 -3.57 -0.92 6.40
CA PHE A 139 -4.23 -1.21 5.13
C PHE A 139 -3.47 -0.60 3.97
N TYR A 140 -3.38 -1.37 2.87
CA TYR A 140 -2.73 -0.97 1.63
C TYR A 140 -3.60 -1.34 0.42
N VAL A 141 -3.43 -0.61 -0.66
CA VAL A 141 -4.04 -0.97 -1.94
C VAL A 141 -3.29 -2.15 -2.54
N ASN A 142 -4.00 -3.25 -2.77
CA ASN A 142 -3.48 -4.41 -3.47
C ASN A 142 -3.42 -4.13 -4.97
N ILE A 143 -2.26 -4.35 -5.58
CA ILE A 143 -1.99 -4.13 -7.00
C ILE A 143 -1.61 -5.42 -7.75
N ASP A 144 -1.88 -6.59 -7.19
CA ASP A 144 -1.48 -7.88 -7.77
C ASP A 144 -1.94 -8.06 -9.21
N ASP A 145 -3.09 -7.51 -9.60
CA ASP A 145 -3.62 -7.59 -10.97
C ASP A 145 -2.71 -6.94 -12.02
N ILE A 146 -1.90 -5.97 -11.62
CA ILE A 146 -0.95 -5.27 -12.48
C ILE A 146 0.50 -5.73 -12.29
N LEU A 147 0.71 -6.77 -11.48
CA LEU A 147 2.01 -7.42 -11.31
C LEU A 147 2.12 -8.67 -12.17
N THR A 148 3.33 -9.05 -12.51
CA THR A 148 3.70 -10.37 -13.04
C THR A 148 4.62 -11.08 -12.07
N ASN A 149 4.57 -12.42 -12.06
CA ASN A 149 5.37 -13.24 -11.16
C ASN A 149 6.60 -13.79 -11.87
N ASN A 150 7.65 -14.08 -11.09
CA ASN A 150 8.84 -14.82 -11.54
C ASN A 150 9.53 -14.21 -12.77
N PHE A 151 9.63 -12.88 -12.79
CA PHE A 151 10.40 -12.21 -13.84
C PHE A 151 11.91 -12.43 -13.61
N GLN A 152 12.59 -12.88 -14.63
CA GLN A 152 14.02 -13.19 -14.56
C GLN A 152 14.81 -12.46 -15.64
N VAL A 153 15.98 -11.94 -15.25
CA VAL A 153 17.00 -11.42 -16.17
C VAL A 153 18.31 -12.15 -15.89
N THR A 154 18.95 -12.65 -16.95
CA THR A 154 20.27 -13.29 -16.86
C THR A 154 21.29 -12.44 -17.61
N LEU A 155 22.42 -12.17 -16.97
CA LEU A 155 23.52 -11.38 -17.52
C LEU A 155 24.81 -12.18 -17.52
N PRO A 156 25.77 -11.85 -18.39
CA PRO A 156 27.13 -12.40 -18.30
C PRO A 156 27.75 -12.15 -16.93
N ALA A 157 28.66 -13.00 -16.50
CA ALA A 157 29.35 -12.90 -15.22
C ALA A 157 30.00 -11.51 -15.03
N GLY A 158 29.94 -10.99 -13.78
CA GLY A 158 30.53 -9.71 -13.43
C GLY A 158 29.78 -8.47 -13.89
N ASN A 159 28.54 -8.63 -14.39
CA ASN A 159 27.69 -7.51 -14.77
C ASN A 159 26.62 -7.25 -13.68
N GLU A 160 26.34 -5.97 -13.46
CA GLU A 160 25.19 -5.53 -12.65
C GLU A 160 24.02 -5.17 -13.57
N LEU A 161 22.82 -5.45 -13.09
CA LEU A 161 21.58 -5.13 -13.82
C LEU A 161 21.11 -3.72 -13.49
N GLN A 162 20.83 -2.94 -14.50
CA GLN A 162 20.01 -1.74 -14.39
C GLN A 162 18.68 -1.94 -15.11
N LEU A 163 17.56 -1.60 -14.44
CA LEU A 163 16.23 -1.52 -15.05
C LEU A 163 15.78 -0.06 -15.07
N ASN A 164 15.52 0.46 -16.27
CA ASN A 164 15.14 1.87 -16.45
C ASN A 164 16.11 2.87 -15.80
N GLY A 165 17.40 2.56 -15.77
CA GLY A 165 18.44 3.37 -15.13
C GLY A 165 18.60 3.16 -13.62
N ILE A 166 17.81 2.28 -13.00
CA ILE A 166 17.90 1.95 -11.58
C ILE A 166 18.73 0.68 -11.43
N THR A 167 19.85 0.75 -10.69
CA THR A 167 20.67 -0.41 -10.36
C THR A 167 19.89 -1.37 -9.44
N ILE A 168 19.80 -2.62 -9.84
CA ILE A 168 19.09 -3.67 -9.12
C ILE A 168 20.04 -4.34 -8.13
N THR A 169 19.61 -4.41 -6.88
CA THR A 169 20.35 -5.02 -5.78
C THR A 169 19.57 -6.19 -5.17
N ASN A 170 20.14 -6.85 -4.17
CA ASN A 170 19.47 -7.92 -3.41
C ASN A 170 18.19 -7.46 -2.67
N SER A 171 17.99 -6.16 -2.48
CA SER A 171 16.75 -5.62 -1.93
C SER A 171 15.60 -5.58 -2.95
N ASN A 172 15.92 -5.62 -4.24
CA ASN A 172 14.94 -5.54 -5.34
C ASN A 172 14.66 -6.90 -5.98
N ALA A 173 15.67 -7.77 -6.04
CA ALA A 173 15.57 -9.09 -6.65
C ALA A 173 16.47 -10.09 -5.92
N LYS A 174 16.15 -11.39 -6.02
CA LYS A 174 17.08 -12.44 -5.59
C LYS A 174 18.17 -12.57 -6.64
N VAL A 175 19.41 -12.25 -6.25
CA VAL A 175 20.58 -12.37 -7.13
C VAL A 175 21.31 -13.67 -6.84
N SER A 176 21.63 -14.43 -7.88
CA SER A 176 22.35 -15.72 -7.81
C SER A 176 23.20 -15.92 -9.07
N LYS A 177 24.06 -16.94 -9.04
CA LYS A 177 24.81 -17.39 -10.23
C LYS A 177 24.27 -18.74 -10.69
N ASN A 178 24.14 -18.90 -12.01
CA ASN A 178 23.82 -20.20 -12.56
C ASN A 178 25.09 -21.07 -12.77
N SER A 179 24.92 -22.29 -13.25
CA SER A 179 26.02 -23.24 -13.49
C SER A 179 27.07 -22.75 -14.50
N SER A 180 26.70 -21.80 -15.36
CA SER A 180 27.59 -21.16 -16.34
C SER A 180 28.27 -19.90 -15.80
N GLY A 181 28.11 -19.59 -14.50
CA GLY A 181 28.69 -18.41 -13.86
C GLY A 181 27.98 -17.08 -14.18
N GLN A 182 26.87 -17.12 -14.91
CA GLN A 182 26.09 -15.91 -15.24
C GLN A 182 25.30 -15.41 -14.04
N GLU A 183 25.16 -14.08 -13.91
CA GLU A 183 24.34 -13.45 -12.89
C GLU A 183 22.85 -13.59 -13.23
N VAL A 184 22.05 -14.08 -12.28
CA VAL A 184 20.61 -14.30 -12.42
C VAL A 184 19.87 -13.43 -11.43
N TYR A 185 19.06 -12.53 -11.93
CA TYR A 185 18.20 -11.64 -11.16
C TYR A 185 16.76 -12.16 -11.24
N LEU A 186 16.22 -12.67 -10.13
CA LEU A 186 14.86 -13.18 -10.03
C LEU A 186 14.00 -12.23 -9.21
N PHE A 187 12.98 -11.69 -9.82
CA PHE A 187 11.94 -10.87 -9.17
C PHE A 187 10.73 -11.75 -8.88
N ASN A 188 10.35 -11.90 -7.61
CA ASN A 188 9.16 -12.67 -7.24
C ASN A 188 7.90 -12.08 -7.86
N LYS A 189 7.76 -10.76 -7.73
CA LYS A 189 6.71 -9.96 -8.36
C LYS A 189 7.31 -8.70 -8.96
N THR A 190 6.85 -8.28 -10.12
CA THR A 190 7.25 -7.00 -10.72
C THR A 190 6.08 -6.36 -11.46
N LEU A 191 6.05 -5.04 -11.55
CA LEU A 191 5.02 -4.31 -12.26
C LEU A 191 5.05 -4.66 -13.75
N LYS A 192 3.91 -4.98 -14.35
CA LYS A 192 3.79 -5.21 -15.79
C LYS A 192 4.11 -3.93 -16.57
N GLY A 193 4.96 -4.05 -17.58
CA GLY A 193 5.34 -2.92 -18.42
C GLY A 193 6.63 -3.15 -19.20
N ASN A 194 7.10 -2.09 -19.85
CA ASN A 194 8.32 -2.13 -20.65
C ASN A 194 9.51 -1.73 -19.78
N TYR A 195 10.49 -2.60 -19.67
CA TYR A 195 11.75 -2.35 -18.99
C TYR A 195 12.90 -2.30 -19.97
N LYS A 196 13.71 -1.24 -19.88
CA LYS A 196 15.01 -1.17 -20.51
C LYS A 196 16.01 -1.79 -19.54
N ALA A 197 16.45 -3.02 -19.84
CA ALA A 197 17.49 -3.71 -19.07
C ALA A 197 18.85 -3.39 -19.68
N VAL A 198 19.81 -2.98 -18.86
CA VAL A 198 21.18 -2.69 -19.24
C VAL A 198 22.11 -3.43 -18.29
N ALA A 199 23.13 -4.08 -18.86
CA ALA A 199 24.26 -4.65 -18.12
C ALA A 199 25.37 -3.59 -18.04
N THR A 200 25.94 -3.34 -16.84
CA THR A 200 26.89 -2.23 -16.62
C THR A 200 28.16 -2.31 -17.45
N ASN A 201 28.63 -3.52 -17.78
CA ASN A 201 29.86 -3.75 -18.57
C ASN A 201 29.59 -4.20 -20.01
N ALA A 202 28.35 -4.14 -20.48
CA ALA A 202 27.98 -4.56 -21.84
C ALA A 202 27.66 -3.35 -22.71
N SER A 203 28.09 -3.42 -23.97
CA SER A 203 27.85 -2.37 -24.97
C SER A 203 26.42 -2.37 -25.53
N TYR A 204 25.52 -3.20 -25.02
CA TYR A 204 24.15 -3.33 -25.53
C TYR A 204 23.10 -3.23 -24.44
N ALA A 205 21.99 -2.63 -24.78
CA ALA A 205 20.80 -2.58 -23.96
C ALA A 205 19.72 -3.52 -24.51
N MET A 206 19.10 -4.32 -23.65
CA MET A 206 17.93 -5.11 -24.00
C MET A 206 16.65 -4.39 -23.57
N VAL A 207 15.64 -4.36 -24.45
CA VAL A 207 14.31 -3.93 -24.06
C VAL A 207 13.45 -5.17 -23.82
N LYS A 208 12.90 -5.30 -22.63
CA LYS A 208 12.01 -6.41 -22.29
C LYS A 208 10.64 -5.88 -21.90
N THR A 209 9.61 -6.36 -22.58
CA THR A 209 8.20 -6.06 -22.28
C THR A 209 7.62 -7.16 -21.39
N LEU A 210 6.92 -6.79 -20.33
CA LEU A 210 6.19 -7.69 -19.44
C LEU A 210 4.68 -7.41 -19.58
N ASN A 211 3.98 -8.40 -20.09
CA ASN A 211 2.52 -8.37 -20.26
C ASN A 211 1.80 -9.01 -19.08
#